data_f7bb76b96a8eaaa90bb917301cb61613
#
_entry.id   f7bb76b96a8eaaa90bb917301cb61613
#
_cell.length_a   1.000
_cell.length_b   1.000
_cell.length_c   1.000
_cell.angle_alpha   90.00
_cell.angle_beta   90.00
_cell.angle_gamma   90.00
#
_symmetry.space_group_name_H-M   'P 1'
#
loop_
_entity.id
_entity.type
_entity.pdbx_description
1 polymer ?
#
loop_
_entity_poly.entity_id
_entity_poly.type
_entity_poly.pdbx_seq_one_letter_code
_entity_poly.pdbx_strand_id
1 'polypeptide(L)'
;MERTLVILKPAALQRELVGEILSRFERKGLYFVGMKMMQLNDALLNEHYGHLKEKSFFGDVKAAMSASPVIVLCLEGVEAVRVVRA
;
A
#
# COMPACT_ATOMS: atom_id res chain seq x y z
N MET A 1 13.25 0.58 -16.93
CA MET A 1 12.46 -0.11 -15.90
C MET A 1 11.44 0.83 -15.30
N GLU A 2 10.29 0.30 -14.96
CA GLU A 2 9.24 1.08 -14.28
C GLU A 2 9.36 0.97 -12.78
N ARG A 3 8.87 1.99 -12.09
CA ARG A 3 8.68 1.98 -10.64
C ARG A 3 7.21 2.16 -10.33
N THR A 4 6.75 1.50 -9.28
CA THR A 4 5.37 1.65 -8.81
C THR A 4 5.32 1.63 -7.30
N LEU A 5 4.35 2.33 -6.74
CA LEU A 5 4.10 2.33 -5.30
C LEU A 5 3.02 1.34 -4.95
N VAL A 6 3.25 0.61 -3.87
CA VAL A 6 2.27 -0.32 -3.32
C VAL A 6 2.15 -0.04 -1.83
N ILE A 7 0.92 0.00 -1.34
CA ILE A 7 0.65 0.19 0.09
C ILE A 7 0.04 -1.10 0.63
N LEU A 8 0.71 -1.71 1.60
CA LEU A 8 0.16 -2.85 2.33
C LEU A 8 -0.71 -2.28 3.45
N LYS A 9 -2.01 -2.50 3.34
CA LYS A 9 -3.00 -1.95 4.26
C LYS A 9 -2.89 -2.56 5.66
N PRO A 10 -3.45 -1.92 6.68
CA PRO A 10 -3.42 -2.47 8.05
C PRO A 10 -3.92 -3.92 8.12
N ALA A 11 -4.92 -4.29 7.35
CA ALA A 11 -5.44 -5.66 7.35
C ALA A 11 -4.36 -6.69 7.00
N ALA A 12 -3.45 -6.38 6.06
CA ALA A 12 -2.37 -7.29 5.70
C ALA A 12 -1.40 -7.51 6.85
N LEU A 13 -1.09 -6.44 7.61
CA LEU A 13 -0.22 -6.53 8.78
C LEU A 13 -0.89 -7.32 9.89
N GLN A 14 -2.17 -7.03 10.15
CA GLN A 14 -2.93 -7.69 11.20
C GLN A 14 -3.11 -9.19 10.95
N ARG A 15 -3.19 -9.59 9.68
CA ARG A 15 -3.34 -10.99 9.28
C ARG A 15 -2.00 -11.68 9.06
N GLU A 16 -0.90 -11.01 9.32
CA GLU A 16 0.45 -11.54 9.20
C GLU A 16 0.76 -12.05 7.78
N LEU A 17 0.29 -11.31 6.77
CA LEU A 17 0.48 -11.66 5.36
C LEU A 17 1.64 -10.94 4.69
N VAL A 18 2.34 -10.07 5.42
CA VAL A 18 3.39 -9.22 4.84
C VAL A 18 4.48 -10.04 4.17
N GLY A 19 5.01 -11.05 4.86
CA GLY A 19 6.09 -11.87 4.31
C GLY A 19 5.69 -12.59 3.03
N GLU A 20 4.46 -13.12 3.00
CA GLU A 20 3.94 -13.79 1.82
C GLU A 20 3.80 -12.84 0.63
N ILE A 21 3.28 -11.64 0.89
CA ILE A 21 3.10 -10.63 -0.16
C ILE A 21 4.46 -10.22 -0.73
N LEU A 22 5.44 -9.95 0.13
CA LEU A 22 6.78 -9.59 -0.31
C LEU A 22 7.43 -10.70 -1.15
N SER A 23 7.27 -11.95 -0.73
CA SER A 23 7.79 -13.09 -1.48
C SER A 23 7.17 -13.20 -2.86
N ARG A 24 5.86 -12.94 -2.97
CA ARG A 24 5.18 -12.98 -4.26
C ARG A 24 5.72 -11.93 -5.23
N PHE A 25 6.00 -10.72 -4.74
CA PHE A 25 6.57 -9.68 -5.59
C PHE A 25 7.97 -10.07 -6.07
N GLU A 26 8.79 -10.63 -5.19
CA GLU A 26 10.13 -11.09 -5.58
C GLU A 26 10.08 -12.21 -6.63
N ARG A 27 9.14 -13.14 -6.50
CA ARG A 27 8.97 -14.21 -7.47
C ARG A 27 8.55 -13.69 -8.85
N LYS A 28 7.90 -12.54 -8.89
CA LYS A 28 7.53 -11.89 -10.15
C LYS A 28 8.69 -11.10 -10.77
N GLY A 29 9.87 -11.12 -10.16
CA GLY A 29 11.04 -10.42 -10.68
C GLY A 29 11.08 -8.94 -10.34
N LEU A 30 10.34 -8.51 -9.32
CA LEU A 30 10.33 -7.12 -8.89
C LEU A 30 11.38 -6.89 -7.80
N TYR A 31 12.00 -5.71 -7.83
CA TYR A 31 12.99 -5.31 -6.83
C TYR A 31 12.40 -4.27 -5.89
N PHE A 32 12.72 -4.38 -4.62
CA PHE A 32 12.34 -3.37 -3.64
C PHE A 32 13.39 -2.26 -3.64
N VAL A 33 13.01 -1.09 -4.11
CA VAL A 33 13.90 0.08 -4.11
C VAL A 33 13.55 1.07 -3.01
N GLY A 34 12.46 0.85 -2.31
CA GLY A 34 12.07 1.63 -1.14
C GLY A 34 11.06 0.85 -0.31
N MET A 35 11.17 0.95 1.00
CA MET A 35 10.26 0.27 1.92
C MET A 35 10.21 1.08 3.21
N LYS A 36 9.00 1.42 3.66
CA LYS A 36 8.82 2.19 4.88
C LYS A 36 7.53 1.78 5.57
N MET A 37 7.63 1.51 6.86
CA MET A 37 6.46 1.32 7.69
C MET A 37 6.08 2.66 8.29
N MET A 38 4.82 3.04 8.20
CA MET A 38 4.39 4.33 8.72
C MET A 38 2.94 4.28 9.17
N GLN A 39 2.62 5.12 10.15
CA GLN A 39 1.27 5.32 10.62
C GLN A 39 0.66 6.47 9.81
N LEU A 40 -0.46 6.20 9.15
CA LEU A 40 -1.17 7.25 8.41
C LEU A 40 -1.93 8.15 9.37
N ASN A 41 -1.90 9.45 9.12
CA ASN A 41 -2.65 10.43 9.90
C ASN A 41 -3.74 11.06 9.04
N ASP A 42 -4.61 11.87 9.68
CA ASP A 42 -5.74 12.49 9.00
C ASP A 42 -5.30 13.37 7.83
N ALA A 43 -4.19 14.09 7.98
CA ALA A 43 -3.71 14.96 6.91
C ALA A 43 -3.32 14.16 5.66
N LEU A 44 -2.59 13.06 5.84
CA LEU A 44 -2.22 12.18 4.74
C LEU A 44 -3.43 11.51 4.10
N LEU A 45 -4.38 11.07 4.92
CA LEU A 45 -5.59 10.42 4.42
C LEU A 45 -6.47 11.41 3.65
N ASN A 46 -6.61 12.63 4.14
CA ASN A 46 -7.37 13.65 3.46
C ASN A 46 -6.74 14.00 2.11
N GLU A 47 -5.42 14.07 2.04
CA GLU A 47 -4.71 14.35 0.81
C GLU A 47 -4.89 13.23 -0.20
N HIS A 48 -4.73 11.98 0.25
CA HIS A 48 -4.75 10.81 -0.62
C HIS A 48 -6.17 10.42 -1.06
N TYR A 49 -7.13 10.51 -0.15
CA TYR A 49 -8.52 10.10 -0.39
C TYR A 49 -9.49 11.28 -0.40
N GLY A 50 -8.99 12.50 -0.56
CA GLY A 50 -9.84 13.69 -0.52
C GLY A 50 -10.97 13.68 -1.54
N HIS A 51 -10.79 13.03 -2.68
CA HIS A 51 -11.82 12.89 -3.70
C HIS A 51 -13.02 12.06 -3.23
N LEU A 52 -12.86 11.29 -2.15
CA LEU A 52 -13.94 10.49 -1.57
C LEU A 52 -14.59 11.18 -0.37
N LYS A 53 -14.14 12.39 -0.02
CA LYS A 53 -14.52 13.07 1.21
C LYS A 53 -16.01 13.25 1.40
N GLU A 54 -16.75 13.41 0.31
CA GLU A 54 -18.22 13.58 0.35
C GLU A 54 -18.98 12.25 0.32
N LYS A 55 -18.27 11.15 0.17
CA LYS A 55 -18.89 9.83 0.19
C LYS A 55 -19.17 9.39 1.63
N SER A 56 -20.28 8.72 1.84
CA SER A 56 -20.69 8.28 3.17
C SER A 56 -19.72 7.31 3.81
N PHE A 57 -18.96 6.56 3.00
CA PHE A 57 -18.01 5.59 3.50
C PHE A 57 -16.62 6.17 3.83
N PHE A 58 -16.42 7.48 3.64
CA PHE A 58 -15.10 8.10 3.85
C PHE A 58 -14.59 7.93 5.28
N GLY A 59 -15.46 8.09 6.27
CA GLY A 59 -15.10 7.87 7.66
C GLY A 59 -14.64 6.46 7.94
N ASP A 60 -15.29 5.46 7.33
CA ASP A 60 -14.92 4.06 7.47
C ASP A 60 -13.56 3.77 6.84
N VAL A 61 -13.28 4.36 5.68
CA VAL A 61 -11.98 4.23 5.02
C VAL A 61 -10.89 4.81 5.90
N LYS A 62 -11.10 6.01 6.46
CA LYS A 62 -10.13 6.63 7.37
C LYS A 62 -9.87 5.76 8.59
N ALA A 63 -10.93 5.25 9.21
CA ALA A 63 -10.80 4.40 10.39
C ALA A 63 -10.01 3.13 10.07
N ALA A 64 -10.33 2.47 8.97
CA ALA A 64 -9.65 1.26 8.55
C ALA A 64 -8.16 1.50 8.27
N MET A 65 -7.84 2.60 7.58
CA MET A 65 -6.45 2.91 7.22
C MET A 65 -5.63 3.43 8.39
N SER A 66 -6.28 3.89 9.46
CA SER A 66 -5.61 4.39 10.66
C SER A 66 -5.50 3.34 11.77
N ALA A 67 -6.07 2.16 11.59
CA ALA A 67 -6.16 1.14 12.63
C ALA A 67 -4.79 0.58 13.04
N SER A 68 -3.82 0.58 12.14
CA SER A 68 -2.45 0.13 12.41
C SER A 68 -1.51 0.76 11.38
N PRO A 69 -0.19 0.62 11.56
CA PRO A 69 0.76 1.08 10.54
C PRO A 69 0.51 0.39 9.20
N VAL A 70 0.94 1.05 8.14
CA VAL A 70 0.96 0.48 6.79
C VAL A 70 2.40 0.38 6.32
N ILE A 71 2.65 -0.47 5.33
CA ILE A 71 3.96 -0.54 4.70
C ILE A 71 3.84 0.02 3.29
N VAL A 72 4.65 1.03 3.00
CA VAL A 72 4.73 1.62 1.67
C VAL A 72 5.94 1.03 0.96
N LEU A 73 5.71 0.47 -0.22
CA LEU A 73 6.75 -0.17 -1.02
C LEU A 73 6.92 0.59 -2.32
N CYS A 74 8.18 0.77 -2.73
CA CYS A 74 8.48 1.19 -4.09
C CYS A 74 9.13 0.02 -4.79
N LEU A 75 8.50 -0.47 -5.84
CA LEU A 75 8.94 -1.63 -6.60
C LEU A 75 9.42 -1.21 -7.98
N GLU A 76 10.49 -1.85 -8.46
CA GLU A 76 11.05 -1.59 -9.76
C GLU A 76 11.16 -2.89 -10.54
N GLY A 77 10.84 -2.81 -11.82
CA GLY A 77 10.96 -3.97 -12.71
C GLY A 77 10.44 -3.66 -14.11
N VAL A 78 10.61 -4.62 -14.99
CA VAL A 78 10.05 -4.53 -16.35
C VAL A 78 8.54 -4.60 -16.26
N GLU A 79 7.86 -3.58 -16.78
CA GLU A 79 6.39 -3.48 -16.73
C GLU A 79 5.83 -3.64 -15.31
N ALA A 80 6.49 -3.01 -14.32
CA ALA A 80 6.15 -3.18 -12.92
C ALA A 80 4.68 -2.92 -12.60
N VAL A 81 4.09 -1.86 -13.19
CA VAL A 81 2.69 -1.52 -12.93
C VAL A 81 1.76 -2.66 -13.35
N ARG A 82 1.98 -3.20 -14.53
CA ARG A 82 1.16 -4.31 -15.03
C ARG A 82 1.36 -5.58 -14.20
N VAL A 83 2.60 -5.89 -13.86
CA VAL A 83 2.94 -7.09 -13.10
C VAL A 83 2.33 -7.06 -11.69
N VAL A 84 2.38 -5.91 -11.01
CA VAL A 84 1.79 -5.77 -9.68
C VAL A 84 0.27 -5.97 -9.73
N ARG A 85 -0.39 -5.49 -10.78
CA ARG A 85 -1.84 -5.63 -10.92
C ARG A 85 -2.29 -7.05 -11.30
N ALA A 86 -1.39 -7.81 -11.86
CA ALA A 86 -1.69 -9.19 -12.19
C ALA A 86 -1.68 -10.05 -10.94
#